data_8fff1fd26b88533485560ce87e9edda8
#
_entry.id   8fff1fd26b88533485560ce87e9edda8
#
_cell.length_a   1.000
_cell.length_b   1.000
_cell.length_c   1.000
_cell.angle_alpha   90.00
_cell.angle_beta   90.00
_cell.angle_gamma   90.00
#
_symmetry.space_group_name_H-M   'P 1'
#
loop_
_entity.id
_entity.type
_entity.pdbx_description
1 polymer ?
#
loop_
_entity_poly.entity_id
_entity_poly.type
_entity_poly.pdbx_seq_one_letter_code
_entity_poly.pdbx_strand_id
1 'polypeptide(L)'
;MYEQLKLDNQLCFRLYTASRLVASAYNPYFEQLGITYPQYLVLLILWEHDHQPVNDIAKRLHLETNTVTPLLQRMEKAGLIVRKRGEKDTRQRIVSLTERAILMREKAKEIPLGLAKEITRYVSEEDLKAIIPVLDKLIDGLQHTNK
;
A
#
# COMPACT_ATOMS: atom_id res chain seq x y z
N MET A 1 27.11 5.45 -28.17
CA MET A 1 26.13 5.14 -27.10
C MET A 1 25.30 6.38 -26.79
N TYR A 2 23.99 6.22 -26.78
CA TYR A 2 23.09 7.30 -26.43
C TYR A 2 23.02 7.46 -24.92
N GLU A 3 23.30 8.64 -24.40
CA GLU A 3 23.30 8.94 -22.97
C GLU A 3 21.91 8.65 -22.35
N GLN A 4 20.84 8.95 -23.09
CA GLN A 4 19.46 8.74 -22.60
C GLN A 4 19.10 7.26 -22.47
N LEU A 5 19.89 6.34 -22.98
CA LEU A 5 19.67 4.90 -22.86
C LEU A 5 20.53 4.24 -21.76
N LYS A 6 21.35 5.00 -21.08
CA LYS A 6 22.16 4.46 -19.98
C LYS A 6 21.28 4.23 -18.74
N LEU A 7 21.47 3.08 -18.12
CA LEU A 7 20.71 2.70 -16.93
C LEU A 7 20.81 3.75 -15.82
N ASP A 8 22.01 4.28 -15.59
CA ASP A 8 22.27 5.26 -14.54
C ASP A 8 21.53 6.59 -14.76
N ASN A 9 21.06 6.84 -15.99
CA ASN A 9 20.33 8.05 -16.32
C ASN A 9 18.80 7.87 -16.24
N GLN A 10 18.33 6.71 -15.76
CA GLN A 10 16.90 6.43 -15.70
C GLN A 10 16.32 6.75 -14.31
N LEU A 11 15.37 7.67 -14.27
CA LEU A 11 14.62 7.94 -13.03
C LEU A 11 13.80 6.71 -12.61
N CYS A 12 13.14 6.09 -13.59
CA CYS A 12 12.25 4.95 -13.31
C CYS A 12 12.99 3.77 -12.70
N PHE A 13 14.25 3.54 -13.07
CA PHE A 13 15.06 2.49 -12.45
C PHE A 13 15.25 2.75 -10.95
N ARG A 14 15.51 4.01 -10.58
CA ARG A 14 15.66 4.38 -9.17
C ARG A 14 14.37 4.21 -8.40
N LEU A 15 13.25 4.64 -8.97
CA LEU A 15 11.93 4.46 -8.34
C LEU A 15 11.58 3.00 -8.16
N TYR A 16 11.80 2.19 -9.19
CA TYR A 16 11.56 0.75 -9.15
C TYR A 16 12.42 0.08 -8.07
N THR A 17 13.72 0.38 -8.07
CA THR A 17 14.66 -0.22 -7.12
C THR A 17 14.36 0.21 -5.69
N ALA A 18 14.13 1.51 -5.45
CA ALA A 18 13.81 2.03 -4.13
C ALA A 18 12.53 1.41 -3.60
N SER A 19 11.49 1.33 -4.43
CA SER A 19 10.21 0.74 -4.05
C SER A 19 10.38 -0.72 -3.63
N ARG A 20 11.11 -1.50 -4.41
CA ARG A 20 11.36 -2.92 -4.13
C ARG A 20 12.15 -3.11 -2.83
N LEU A 21 13.18 -2.30 -2.62
CA LEU A 21 14.02 -2.41 -1.42
C LEU A 21 13.29 -1.94 -0.17
N VAL A 22 12.51 -0.86 -0.27
CA VAL A 22 11.69 -0.39 0.85
C VAL A 22 10.65 -1.44 1.22
N ALA A 23 9.97 -2.02 0.22
CA ALA A 23 9.00 -3.10 0.48
C ALA A 23 9.67 -4.30 1.17
N SER A 24 10.89 -4.66 0.75
CA SER A 24 11.65 -5.74 1.40
C SER A 24 11.99 -5.44 2.85
N ALA A 25 12.20 -4.17 3.19
CA ALA A 25 12.54 -3.77 4.57
C ALA A 25 11.40 -4.04 5.55
N TYR A 26 10.16 -4.19 5.05
CA TYR A 26 9.01 -4.58 5.89
C TYR A 26 8.99 -6.07 6.23
N ASN A 27 9.72 -6.92 5.51
CA ASN A 27 9.58 -8.38 5.62
C ASN A 27 9.70 -8.91 7.06
N PRO A 28 10.65 -8.46 7.90
CA PRO A 28 10.71 -8.97 9.28
C PRO A 28 9.42 -8.74 10.06
N TYR A 29 8.75 -7.61 9.82
CA TYR A 29 7.47 -7.31 10.47
C TYR A 29 6.34 -8.16 9.90
N PHE A 30 6.30 -8.30 8.57
CA PHE A 30 5.22 -9.02 7.89
C PHE A 30 5.27 -10.52 8.17
N GLU A 31 6.45 -11.10 8.31
CA GLU A 31 6.57 -12.51 8.68
C GLU A 31 5.93 -12.79 10.03
N GLN A 32 6.11 -11.90 11.00
CA GLN A 32 5.49 -12.02 12.32
C GLN A 32 3.98 -11.94 12.26
N LEU A 33 3.44 -11.11 11.36
CA LEU A 33 2.01 -10.91 11.23
C LEU A 33 1.35 -11.85 10.24
N GLY A 34 2.12 -12.52 9.41
CA GLY A 34 1.60 -13.42 8.37
C GLY A 34 0.90 -12.67 7.24
N ILE A 35 1.39 -11.49 6.87
CA ILE A 35 0.79 -10.67 5.81
C ILE A 35 1.83 -10.29 4.76
N THR A 36 1.34 -9.85 3.60
CA THR A 36 2.16 -9.31 2.51
C THR A 36 2.07 -7.79 2.50
N TYR A 37 2.95 -7.13 1.74
CA TYR A 37 2.92 -5.67 1.62
C TYR A 37 1.58 -5.15 1.05
N PRO A 38 1.04 -5.71 -0.06
CA PRO A 38 -0.28 -5.26 -0.54
C PRO A 38 -1.39 -5.45 0.48
N GLN A 39 -1.37 -6.55 1.25
CA GLN A 39 -2.35 -6.78 2.32
C GLN A 39 -2.21 -5.72 3.42
N TYR A 40 -0.99 -5.36 3.77
CA TYR A 40 -0.73 -4.30 4.74
C TYR A 40 -1.36 -2.98 4.29
N LEU A 41 -1.23 -2.63 3.00
CA LEU A 41 -1.81 -1.39 2.47
C LEU A 41 -3.34 -1.38 2.62
N VAL A 42 -4.01 -2.49 2.34
CA VAL A 42 -5.45 -2.60 2.54
C VAL A 42 -5.80 -2.46 4.02
N LEU A 43 -5.03 -3.11 4.89
CA LEU A 43 -5.25 -3.00 6.34
C LEU A 43 -5.09 -1.57 6.83
N LEU A 44 -4.09 -0.84 6.34
CA LEU A 44 -3.91 0.58 6.69
C LEU A 44 -5.16 1.40 6.37
N ILE A 45 -5.75 1.16 5.20
CA ILE A 45 -6.98 1.85 4.79
C ILE A 45 -8.13 1.52 5.75
N LEU A 46 -8.30 0.24 6.08
CA LEU A 46 -9.41 -0.22 6.91
C LEU A 46 -9.19 0.11 8.40
N TRP A 47 -7.95 0.14 8.87
CA TRP A 47 -7.67 0.59 10.23
C TRP A 47 -7.96 2.08 10.41
N GLU A 48 -7.84 2.85 9.35
CA GLU A 48 -8.21 4.28 9.33
C GLU A 48 -9.73 4.45 9.35
N HIS A 49 -10.41 3.76 8.43
CA HIS A 49 -11.88 3.73 8.33
C HIS A 49 -12.33 2.34 7.88
N ASP A 50 -12.93 1.60 8.79
CA ASP A 50 -13.46 0.26 8.49
C ASP A 50 -14.73 0.36 7.61
N HIS A 51 -15.19 -0.77 7.08
CA HIS A 51 -16.44 -0.87 6.30
C HIS A 51 -16.42 0.00 5.04
N GLN A 52 -15.53 -0.31 4.11
CA GLN A 52 -15.40 0.46 2.87
C GLN A 52 -15.74 -0.37 1.64
N PRO A 53 -16.36 0.25 0.62
CA PRO A 53 -16.59 -0.44 -0.67
C PRO A 53 -15.27 -0.82 -1.34
N VAL A 54 -15.28 -1.93 -2.08
CA VAL A 54 -14.10 -2.39 -2.84
C VAL A 54 -13.56 -1.27 -3.75
N ASN A 55 -14.46 -0.55 -4.42
CA ASN A 55 -14.05 0.53 -5.35
C ASN A 55 -13.30 1.65 -4.64
N ASP A 56 -13.69 1.98 -3.41
CA ASP A 56 -13.01 3.03 -2.64
C ASP A 56 -11.61 2.58 -2.22
N ILE A 57 -11.46 1.31 -1.86
CA ILE A 57 -10.15 0.75 -1.53
C ILE A 57 -9.24 0.78 -2.75
N ALA A 58 -9.75 0.32 -3.90
CA ALA A 58 -8.99 0.32 -5.17
C ALA A 58 -8.53 1.74 -5.53
N LYS A 59 -9.43 2.71 -5.40
CA LYS A 59 -9.13 4.12 -5.70
C LYS A 59 -8.01 4.65 -4.80
N ARG A 60 -8.08 4.36 -3.50
CA ARG A 60 -7.02 4.81 -2.57
C ARG A 60 -5.67 4.17 -2.86
N LEU A 61 -5.66 2.93 -3.35
CA LEU A 61 -4.43 2.22 -3.71
C LEU A 61 -3.92 2.59 -5.10
N HIS A 62 -4.66 3.41 -5.85
CA HIS A 62 -4.34 3.74 -7.25
C HIS A 62 -4.27 2.49 -8.13
N LEU A 63 -5.15 1.51 -7.87
CA LEU A 63 -5.23 0.25 -8.60
C LEU A 63 -6.62 0.06 -9.19
N GLU A 64 -6.69 -0.75 -10.25
CA GLU A 64 -7.96 -1.14 -10.84
C GLU A 64 -8.68 -2.13 -9.92
N THR A 65 -10.02 -2.09 -9.95
CA THR A 65 -10.84 -3.00 -9.14
C THR A 65 -10.53 -4.47 -9.43
N ASN A 66 -10.28 -4.81 -10.71
CA ASN A 66 -9.94 -6.18 -11.08
C ASN A 66 -8.58 -6.65 -10.55
N THR A 67 -7.69 -5.73 -10.18
CA THR A 67 -6.42 -6.05 -9.51
C THR A 67 -6.63 -6.25 -8.01
N VAL A 68 -7.50 -5.44 -7.41
CA VAL A 68 -7.75 -5.45 -5.98
C VAL A 68 -8.61 -6.66 -5.57
N THR A 69 -9.57 -7.07 -6.39
CA THR A 69 -10.47 -8.16 -6.05
C THR A 69 -9.75 -9.47 -5.69
N PRO A 70 -8.76 -9.96 -6.47
CA PRO A 70 -8.02 -11.16 -6.07
C PRO A 70 -7.25 -10.98 -4.76
N LEU A 71 -6.72 -9.78 -4.52
CA LEU A 71 -6.04 -9.46 -3.26
C LEU A 71 -7.00 -9.60 -2.08
N LEU A 72 -8.21 -9.02 -2.21
CA LEU A 72 -9.22 -9.10 -1.16
C LEU A 72 -9.73 -10.53 -0.95
N GLN A 73 -9.85 -11.32 -2.03
CA GLN A 73 -10.21 -12.72 -1.92
C GLN A 73 -9.21 -13.50 -1.07
N ARG A 74 -7.91 -13.27 -1.30
CA ARG A 74 -6.85 -13.90 -0.49
C ARG A 74 -6.89 -13.46 0.96
N MET A 75 -7.18 -12.18 1.20
CA MET A 75 -7.29 -11.65 2.56
C MET A 75 -8.50 -12.23 3.30
N GLU A 76 -9.61 -12.42 2.60
CA GLU A 76 -10.80 -13.04 3.16
C GLU A 76 -10.51 -14.49 3.54
N LYS A 77 -9.85 -15.23 2.65
CA LYS A 77 -9.43 -16.61 2.89
C LYS A 77 -8.46 -16.72 4.08
N ALA A 78 -7.60 -15.71 4.25
CA ALA A 78 -6.64 -15.66 5.35
C ALA A 78 -7.27 -15.21 6.68
N GLY A 79 -8.56 -14.88 6.69
CA GLY A 79 -9.24 -14.46 7.91
C GLY A 79 -8.96 -13.04 8.34
N LEU A 80 -8.57 -12.16 7.42
CA LEU A 80 -8.27 -10.75 7.72
C LEU A 80 -9.46 -9.83 7.49
N ILE A 81 -10.29 -10.15 6.52
CA ILE A 81 -11.46 -9.34 6.16
C ILE A 81 -12.66 -10.23 5.86
N VAL A 82 -13.84 -9.60 5.84
CA VAL A 82 -15.06 -10.19 5.29
C VAL A 82 -15.62 -9.22 4.25
N ARG A 83 -16.28 -9.76 3.22
CA ARG A 83 -16.94 -8.96 2.18
C ARG A 83 -18.43 -9.28 2.19
N LYS A 84 -19.23 -8.25 2.32
CA LYS A 84 -20.69 -8.37 2.34
C LYS A 84 -21.32 -7.44 1.31
N ARG A 85 -22.53 -7.77 0.86
CA ARG A 85 -23.29 -6.87 0.00
C ARG A 85 -23.62 -5.60 0.73
N GLY A 86 -23.56 -4.47 0.02
CA GLY A 86 -23.99 -3.18 0.57
C GLY A 86 -25.48 -3.18 0.84
N GLU A 87 -25.90 -2.56 1.94
CA GLU A 87 -27.31 -2.47 2.30
C GLU A 87 -28.08 -1.52 1.37
N LYS A 88 -27.43 -0.40 1.02
CA LYS A 88 -28.03 0.63 0.15
C LYS A 88 -27.88 0.30 -1.32
N ASP A 89 -26.74 -0.24 -1.72
CA ASP A 89 -26.47 -0.65 -3.10
C ASP A 89 -25.97 -2.08 -3.08
N THR A 90 -26.84 -3.00 -3.50
CA THR A 90 -26.55 -4.45 -3.47
C THR A 90 -25.49 -4.87 -4.48
N ARG A 91 -25.13 -3.99 -5.43
CA ARG A 91 -24.04 -4.24 -6.37
C ARG A 91 -22.67 -4.04 -5.75
N GLN A 92 -22.60 -3.26 -4.66
CA GLN A 92 -21.36 -3.02 -3.93
C GLN A 92 -21.02 -4.20 -3.02
N ARG A 93 -19.73 -4.39 -2.82
CA ARG A 93 -19.21 -5.25 -1.76
C ARG A 93 -18.54 -4.36 -0.73
N ILE A 94 -18.94 -4.50 0.51
CA ILE A 94 -18.37 -3.75 1.64
C ILE A 94 -17.35 -4.63 2.32
N VAL A 95 -16.14 -4.12 2.46
CA VAL A 95 -15.01 -4.81 3.08
C VAL A 95 -14.88 -4.35 4.52
N SER A 96 -14.81 -5.32 5.43
CA SER A 96 -14.72 -5.05 6.87
C SER A 96 -13.63 -5.90 7.49
N LEU A 97 -12.98 -5.36 8.51
CA LEU A 97 -11.97 -6.09 9.28
C LEU A 97 -12.60 -7.20 10.10
N THR A 98 -11.91 -8.34 10.22
CA THR A 98 -12.23 -9.35 11.21
C THR A 98 -11.69 -8.90 12.58
N GLU A 99 -12.15 -9.56 13.65
CA GLU A 99 -11.63 -9.29 14.99
C GLU A 99 -10.11 -9.51 15.03
N ARG A 100 -9.62 -10.55 14.38
CA ARG A 100 -8.18 -10.84 14.29
C ARG A 100 -7.42 -9.66 13.69
N ALA A 101 -7.92 -9.09 12.60
CA ALA A 101 -7.27 -7.95 11.94
C ALA A 101 -7.35 -6.68 12.78
N ILE A 102 -8.44 -6.48 13.52
CA ILE A 102 -8.55 -5.35 14.45
C ILE A 102 -7.49 -5.45 15.54
N LEU A 103 -7.33 -6.63 16.12
CA LEU A 103 -6.34 -6.88 17.17
C LEU A 103 -4.90 -6.75 16.64
N MET A 104 -4.68 -7.11 15.39
CA MET A 104 -3.38 -7.00 14.73
C MET A 104 -2.86 -5.56 14.72
N ARG A 105 -3.76 -4.58 14.71
CA ARG A 105 -3.40 -3.16 14.70
C ARG A 105 -2.45 -2.78 15.84
N GLU A 106 -2.62 -3.39 17.02
CA GLU A 106 -1.76 -3.10 18.17
C GLU A 106 -0.29 -3.47 17.94
N LYS A 107 -0.04 -4.53 17.20
CA LYS A 107 1.33 -4.91 16.82
C LYS A 107 1.81 -4.09 15.62
N ALA A 108 0.90 -3.82 14.68
CA ALA A 108 1.23 -3.13 13.44
C ALA A 108 1.63 -1.66 13.64
N LYS A 109 1.17 -1.03 14.72
CA LYS A 109 1.48 0.39 14.98
C LYS A 109 2.98 0.66 15.13
N GLU A 110 3.77 -0.37 15.47
CA GLU A 110 5.21 -0.24 15.60
C GLU A 110 5.95 -0.29 14.25
N ILE A 111 5.29 -0.77 13.20
CA ILE A 111 5.93 -0.96 11.90
C ILE A 111 6.41 0.36 11.29
N PRO A 112 5.57 1.41 11.18
CA PRO A 112 6.03 2.67 10.60
C PRO A 112 7.19 3.30 11.37
N LEU A 113 7.20 3.17 12.68
CA LEU A 113 8.28 3.71 13.51
C LEU A 113 9.58 2.96 13.27
N GLY A 114 9.52 1.63 13.22
CA GLY A 114 10.70 0.81 12.96
C GLY A 114 11.27 1.04 11.57
N LEU A 115 10.39 1.14 10.57
CA LEU A 115 10.81 1.41 9.21
C LEU A 115 11.41 2.82 9.07
N ALA A 116 10.81 3.82 9.73
CA ALA A 116 11.34 5.18 9.72
C ALA A 116 12.76 5.23 10.28
N LYS A 117 13.03 4.50 11.36
CA LYS A 117 14.38 4.38 11.92
C LYS A 117 15.37 3.79 10.92
N GLU A 118 14.94 2.75 10.21
CA GLU A 118 15.79 2.10 9.21
C GLU A 118 16.11 3.05 8.06
N ILE A 119 15.10 3.72 7.53
CA ILE A 119 15.25 4.63 6.38
C ILE A 119 16.09 5.86 6.76
N THR A 120 15.88 6.43 7.96
CA THR A 120 16.60 7.64 8.38
C THR A 120 18.07 7.41 8.70
N ARG A 121 18.52 6.16 8.69
CA ARG A 121 19.96 5.85 8.71
C ARG A 121 20.66 6.27 7.42
N TYR A 122 19.93 6.41 6.33
CA TYR A 122 20.49 6.67 5.00
C TYR A 122 20.09 8.02 4.41
N VAL A 123 18.90 8.50 4.74
CA VAL A 123 18.41 9.81 4.28
C VAL A 123 17.82 10.56 5.48
N SER A 124 17.88 11.89 5.44
CA SER A 124 17.37 12.72 6.53
C SER A 124 15.84 12.82 6.49
N GLU A 125 15.25 13.23 7.62
CA GLU A 125 13.81 13.55 7.65
C GLU A 125 13.46 14.66 6.67
N GLU A 126 14.37 15.63 6.48
CA GLU A 126 14.19 16.72 5.52
C GLU A 126 14.13 16.19 4.09
N ASP A 127 15.00 15.22 3.75
CA ASP A 127 14.96 14.56 2.44
C ASP A 127 13.62 13.88 2.20
N LEU A 128 13.10 13.19 3.21
CA LEU A 128 11.81 12.51 3.11
C LEU A 128 10.66 13.50 2.94
N LYS A 129 10.67 14.61 3.68
CA LYS A 129 9.65 15.66 3.53
C LYS A 129 9.71 16.33 2.17
N ALA A 130 10.89 16.37 1.56
CA ALA A 130 11.07 16.95 0.23
C ALA A 130 10.58 16.00 -0.87
N ILE A 131 10.85 14.70 -0.75
CA ILE A 131 10.54 13.74 -1.81
C ILE A 131 9.06 13.37 -1.86
N ILE A 132 8.35 13.30 -0.73
CA ILE A 132 6.95 12.88 -0.70
C ILE A 132 6.05 13.77 -1.57
N PRO A 133 6.08 15.11 -1.45
CA PRO A 133 5.26 15.95 -2.33
C PRO A 133 5.63 15.83 -3.81
N VAL A 134 6.89 15.58 -4.12
CA VAL A 134 7.35 15.38 -5.51
C VAL A 134 6.76 14.10 -6.07
N LEU A 135 6.80 13.01 -5.30
CA LEU A 135 6.19 11.75 -5.72
C LEU A 135 4.68 11.88 -5.89
N ASP A 136 4.02 12.61 -4.99
CA ASP A 136 2.58 12.84 -5.08
C ASP A 136 2.21 13.58 -6.38
N LYS A 137 3.00 14.59 -6.76
CA LYS A 137 2.81 15.30 -8.03
C LYS A 137 2.97 14.38 -9.24
N LEU A 138 3.97 13.51 -9.18
CA LEU A 138 4.24 12.56 -10.27
C LEU A 138 3.08 11.58 -10.42
N ILE A 139 2.61 11.01 -9.30
CA ILE A 139 1.50 10.07 -9.29
C ILE A 139 0.24 10.73 -9.84
N ASP A 140 -0.11 11.89 -9.31
CA ASP A 140 -1.31 12.63 -9.72
C ASP A 140 -1.27 12.97 -11.21
N GLY A 141 -0.14 13.48 -11.68
CA GLY A 141 0.02 13.85 -13.09
C GLY A 141 -0.10 12.67 -14.04
N LEU A 142 0.54 11.55 -13.71
CA LEU A 142 0.49 10.35 -14.55
C LEU A 142 -0.89 9.69 -14.54
N GLN A 143 -1.61 9.73 -13.43
CA GLN A 143 -2.98 9.20 -13.38
C GLN A 143 -3.93 9.99 -14.26
N HIS A 144 -3.84 11.31 -14.26
CA HIS A 144 -4.69 12.15 -15.10
C HIS A 144 -4.39 11.99 -16.58
N THR A 145 -3.15 11.72 -16.93
CA THR A 145 -2.72 11.53 -18.32
C THR A 145 -3.16 10.18 -18.88
N ASN A 146 -3.26 9.16 -18.04
CA ASN A 146 -3.57 7.77 -18.44
C ASN A 146 -5.06 7.43 -18.39
N LYS A 147 -5.92 8.42 -18.26
CA LYS A 147 -7.38 8.21 -18.32
C LYS A 147 -7.91 8.23 -19.74
#